data_3bc92fd1077676a53f9fcd10dc932750
#
_entry.id   3bc92fd1077676a53f9fcd10dc932750
#
_cell.length_a   1.000
_cell.length_b   1.000
_cell.length_c   1.000
_cell.angle_alpha   90.00
_cell.angle_beta   90.00
_cell.angle_gamma   90.00
#
_symmetry.space_group_name_H-M   'P 1'
#
loop_
_entity.id
_entity.type
_entity.pdbx_description
1 polymer ?
#
loop_
_entity_poly.entity_id
_entity_poly.type
_entity_poly.pdbx_seq_one_letter_code
_entity_poly.pdbx_strand_id
1 'polypeptide(L)'
;NKRRIFWEKFFDVENIQSFLNQNKTLTKKFNSLLRSMKNNTGEVYLVGAGPGERDLLTIRALHLMQKCDVCIYDNLVSDEVIELVRRDADMIFAGKKRDQHTFSQEKINDLLVKYAKKGKKVLRLKGGDPFIFGRGGEEIESLMSHKINFQVVPGISAANGVAAYAGIPLTHRDYAQ
;
A
#
# COMPACT_ATOMS: atom_id res chain seq x y z
N ASN A 1 -14.84 -11.93 -0.31
CA ASN A 1 -13.43 -11.64 -0.17
C ASN A 1 -12.49 -12.87 -0.22
N LYS A 2 -12.76 -13.95 0.53
CA LYS A 2 -11.98 -15.21 0.44
C LYS A 2 -11.95 -15.79 -0.98
N ARG A 3 -13.08 -15.72 -1.69
CA ARG A 3 -13.21 -16.20 -3.08
C ARG A 3 -12.31 -15.44 -4.06
N ARG A 4 -12.20 -14.11 -3.91
CA ARG A 4 -11.31 -13.27 -4.74
C ARG A 4 -9.85 -13.62 -4.50
N ILE A 5 -9.40 -13.65 -3.24
CA ILE A 5 -8.01 -14.00 -2.86
C ILE A 5 -7.63 -15.38 -3.40
N PHE A 6 -8.59 -16.31 -3.36
CA PHE A 6 -8.40 -17.63 -3.95
C PHE A 6 -8.11 -17.55 -5.45
N TRP A 7 -8.95 -16.83 -6.21
CA TRP A 7 -8.79 -16.73 -7.65
C TRP A 7 -7.55 -15.92 -8.06
N GLU A 8 -7.20 -14.85 -7.34
CA GLU A 8 -5.95 -14.10 -7.54
C GLU A 8 -4.72 -15.01 -7.41
N LYS A 9 -4.67 -15.88 -6.39
CA LYS A 9 -3.58 -16.84 -6.21
C LYS A 9 -3.63 -17.99 -7.20
N PHE A 10 -4.82 -18.40 -7.62
CA PHE A 10 -5.01 -19.50 -8.56
C PHE A 10 -4.56 -19.11 -9.97
N PHE A 11 -4.83 -17.87 -10.38
CA PHE A 11 -4.45 -17.33 -11.68
C PHE A 11 -3.10 -16.59 -11.68
N ASP A 12 -2.26 -16.77 -10.68
CA ASP A 12 -0.89 -16.27 -10.74
C ASP A 12 -0.11 -16.97 -11.87
N VAL A 13 0.82 -16.22 -12.52
CA VAL A 13 1.51 -16.65 -13.76
C VAL A 13 2.15 -18.03 -13.62
N GLU A 14 2.78 -18.32 -12.46
CA GLU A 14 3.36 -19.65 -12.20
C GLU A 14 2.33 -20.77 -12.16
N ASN A 15 1.12 -20.48 -11.71
CA ASN A 15 0.02 -21.44 -11.63
C ASN A 15 -0.62 -21.66 -13.00
N ILE A 16 -0.72 -20.63 -13.84
CA ILE A 16 -1.22 -20.74 -15.22
C ILE A 16 -0.29 -21.60 -16.06
N GLN A 17 1.03 -21.42 -15.98
CA GLN A 17 1.99 -22.26 -16.70
C GLN A 17 1.92 -23.73 -16.27
N SER A 18 1.73 -23.99 -14.97
CA SER A 18 1.56 -25.35 -14.48
C SER A 18 0.22 -25.98 -14.88
N PHE A 19 -0.81 -25.16 -15.11
CA PHE A 19 -2.12 -25.59 -15.62
C PHE A 19 -2.04 -26.07 -17.08
N LEU A 20 -1.31 -25.34 -17.90
CA LEU A 20 -1.13 -25.69 -19.31
C LEU A 20 -0.31 -26.96 -19.49
N ASN A 21 0.51 -27.34 -18.49
CA ASN A 21 1.44 -28.45 -18.62
C ASN A 21 0.98 -29.81 -18.03
N GLN A 22 0.04 -29.89 -17.06
CA GLN A 22 -0.47 -31.22 -16.58
C GLN A 22 -1.73 -31.15 -15.68
N ASN A 23 -2.75 -31.95 -16.01
CA ASN A 23 -4.05 -32.01 -15.32
C ASN A 23 -4.07 -32.69 -13.92
N LYS A 24 -3.07 -33.47 -13.51
CA LYS A 24 -3.08 -34.22 -12.23
C LYS A 24 -2.60 -33.42 -11.03
N THR A 25 -1.87 -32.35 -11.24
CA THR A 25 -1.30 -31.51 -10.16
C THR A 25 -2.28 -30.46 -9.64
N LEU A 26 -3.32 -30.16 -10.39
CA LEU A 26 -4.31 -29.10 -10.11
C LEU A 26 -5.09 -29.30 -8.82
N THR A 27 -5.62 -30.50 -8.61
CA THR A 27 -6.41 -30.79 -7.40
C THR A 27 -5.57 -30.74 -6.14
N LYS A 28 -4.30 -31.16 -6.22
CA LYS A 28 -3.36 -31.05 -5.09
C LYS A 28 -3.01 -29.57 -4.81
N LYS A 29 -2.71 -28.77 -5.84
CA LYS A 29 -2.46 -27.33 -5.70
C LYS A 29 -3.70 -26.58 -5.22
N PHE A 30 -4.88 -26.88 -5.75
CA PHE A 30 -6.14 -26.31 -5.30
C PHE A 30 -6.37 -26.56 -3.81
N ASN A 31 -6.21 -27.77 -3.33
CA ASN A 31 -6.36 -28.13 -1.93
C ASN A 31 -5.27 -27.51 -1.04
N SER A 32 -4.03 -27.40 -1.52
CA SER A 32 -2.96 -26.72 -0.78
C SER A 32 -3.21 -25.21 -0.66
N LEU A 33 -3.71 -24.55 -1.73
CA LEU A 33 -4.12 -23.14 -1.70
C LEU A 33 -5.29 -22.92 -0.74
N LEU A 34 -6.31 -23.78 -0.74
CA LEU A 34 -7.41 -23.71 0.24
C LEU A 34 -6.91 -23.84 1.68
N ARG A 35 -5.94 -24.71 1.94
CA ARG A 35 -5.33 -24.87 3.28
C ARG A 35 -4.50 -23.64 3.68
N SER A 36 -3.72 -23.07 2.75
CA SER A 36 -2.91 -21.87 3.00
C SER A 36 -3.76 -20.63 3.31
N MET A 37 -4.99 -20.57 2.81
CA MET A 37 -5.94 -19.48 3.10
C MET A 37 -6.48 -19.50 4.54
N LYS A 38 -6.32 -20.58 5.30
CA LYS A 38 -6.75 -20.68 6.71
C LYS A 38 -5.86 -19.89 7.67
N ASN A 39 -4.62 -19.57 7.31
CA ASN A 39 -3.63 -18.91 8.17
C ASN A 39 -3.14 -17.55 7.59
N ASN A 40 -3.98 -16.83 6.87
CA ASN A 40 -3.57 -15.57 6.26
C ASN A 40 -3.57 -14.46 7.32
N THR A 41 -2.42 -14.19 7.92
CA THR A 41 -2.14 -12.88 8.50
C THR A 41 -2.16 -11.87 7.36
N GLY A 42 -2.87 -10.75 7.54
CA GLY A 42 -2.88 -9.69 6.55
C GLY A 42 -1.50 -9.03 6.42
N GLU A 43 -1.40 -8.13 5.49
CA GLU A 43 -0.17 -7.42 5.17
C GLU A 43 -0.47 -5.92 5.07
N VAL A 44 0.50 -5.08 5.47
CA VAL A 44 0.39 -3.63 5.38
C VAL A 44 1.37 -3.08 4.37
N TYR A 45 0.91 -2.19 3.50
CA TYR A 45 1.71 -1.48 2.52
C TYR A 45 1.75 0.00 2.89
N LEU A 46 2.92 0.52 3.30
CA LEU A 46 3.17 1.95 3.44
C LEU A 46 3.63 2.49 2.09
N VAL A 47 2.81 3.30 1.45
CA VAL A 47 3.03 3.70 0.06
C VAL A 47 3.05 5.21 -0.06
N GLY A 48 4.11 5.73 -0.67
CA GLY A 48 4.20 7.14 -1.06
C GLY A 48 3.33 7.43 -2.29
N ALA A 49 2.48 8.43 -2.15
CA ALA A 49 1.58 8.91 -3.19
C ALA A 49 2.22 9.96 -4.12
N GLY A 50 3.47 10.34 -3.85
CA GLY A 50 4.10 11.44 -4.59
C GLY A 50 3.56 12.82 -4.20
N PRO A 51 3.91 13.87 -4.97
CA PRO A 51 3.57 15.26 -4.67
C PRO A 51 2.17 15.70 -5.09
N GLY A 52 1.38 14.81 -5.67
CA GLY A 52 0.00 15.08 -6.08
C GLY A 52 -0.36 14.58 -7.48
N GLU A 53 0.55 14.68 -8.43
CA GLU A 53 0.38 14.20 -9.80
C GLU A 53 0.35 12.67 -9.86
N ARG A 54 -0.67 12.10 -10.50
CA ARG A 54 -0.82 10.64 -10.61
C ARG A 54 0.30 9.98 -11.41
N ASP A 55 0.87 10.68 -12.39
CA ASP A 55 1.94 10.17 -13.25
C ASP A 55 3.29 10.09 -12.51
N LEU A 56 3.39 10.71 -11.33
CA LEU A 56 4.56 10.63 -10.44
C LEU A 56 4.46 9.49 -9.43
N LEU A 57 3.43 8.64 -9.52
CA LEU A 57 3.36 7.41 -8.76
C LEU A 57 4.38 6.40 -9.26
N THR A 58 4.95 5.64 -8.33
CA THR A 58 5.71 4.46 -8.75
C THR A 58 4.75 3.37 -9.27
N ILE A 59 5.21 2.61 -10.26
CA ILE A 59 4.44 1.45 -10.78
C ILE A 59 4.10 0.47 -9.64
N ARG A 60 5.00 0.32 -8.66
CA ARG A 60 4.76 -0.53 -7.49
C ARG A 60 3.62 0.00 -6.63
N ALA A 61 3.55 1.32 -6.41
CA ALA A 61 2.45 1.95 -5.69
C ALA A 61 1.12 1.63 -6.37
N LEU A 62 1.02 1.87 -7.68
CA LEU A 62 -0.18 1.58 -8.46
C LEU A 62 -0.62 0.11 -8.35
N HIS A 63 0.31 -0.83 -8.47
CA HIS A 63 -0.02 -2.26 -8.33
C HIS A 63 -0.59 -2.61 -6.94
N LEU A 64 -0.06 -1.99 -5.87
CA LEU A 64 -0.57 -2.24 -4.52
C LEU A 64 -1.91 -1.56 -4.27
N MET A 65 -2.14 -0.37 -4.83
CA MET A 65 -3.44 0.32 -4.83
C MET A 65 -4.53 -0.52 -5.48
N GLN A 66 -4.20 -1.26 -6.53
CA GLN A 66 -5.13 -2.16 -7.22
C GLN A 66 -5.34 -3.51 -6.49
N LYS A 67 -4.53 -3.82 -5.48
CA LYS A 67 -4.58 -5.11 -4.75
C LYS A 67 -5.07 -5.00 -3.31
N CYS A 68 -5.17 -3.79 -2.74
CA CYS A 68 -5.55 -3.60 -1.35
C CYS A 68 -7.03 -3.95 -1.09
N ASP A 69 -7.32 -4.35 0.14
CA ASP A 69 -8.69 -4.54 0.63
C ASP A 69 -9.20 -3.31 1.38
N VAL A 70 -8.28 -2.56 1.98
CA VAL A 70 -8.55 -1.35 2.78
C VAL A 70 -7.49 -0.33 2.41
N CYS A 71 -7.89 0.91 2.14
CA CYS A 71 -7.00 2.04 1.93
C CYS A 71 -7.21 3.07 3.04
N ILE A 72 -6.17 3.35 3.82
CA ILE A 72 -6.14 4.40 4.83
C ILE A 72 -5.28 5.55 4.29
N TYR A 73 -5.88 6.73 4.11
CA TYR A 73 -5.23 7.87 3.47
C TYR A 73 -5.51 9.18 4.23
N ASP A 74 -4.72 10.19 3.97
CA ASP A 74 -4.85 11.53 4.57
C ASP A 74 -5.09 12.63 3.51
N ASN A 75 -5.22 13.86 3.95
CA ASN A 75 -5.53 15.01 3.10
C ASN A 75 -4.36 15.49 2.20
N LEU A 76 -3.19 14.90 2.32
CA LEU A 76 -2.04 15.21 1.44
C LEU A 76 -2.04 14.38 0.16
N VAL A 77 -2.91 13.38 0.08
CA VAL A 77 -3.09 12.57 -1.13
C VAL A 77 -4.14 13.23 -2.00
N SER A 78 -3.81 13.52 -3.26
CA SER A 78 -4.76 14.14 -4.21
C SER A 78 -5.90 13.22 -4.58
N ASP A 79 -7.04 13.79 -4.95
CA ASP A 79 -8.22 13.03 -5.40
C ASP A 79 -7.90 12.19 -6.63
N GLU A 80 -7.10 12.71 -7.56
CA GLU A 80 -6.66 11.99 -8.76
C GLU A 80 -5.89 10.70 -8.43
N VAL A 81 -5.06 10.74 -7.39
CA VAL A 81 -4.35 9.55 -6.91
C VAL A 81 -5.30 8.59 -6.17
N ILE A 82 -6.23 9.11 -5.37
CA ILE A 82 -7.22 8.30 -4.65
C ILE A 82 -8.10 7.51 -5.63
N GLU A 83 -8.49 8.10 -6.76
CA GLU A 83 -9.28 7.45 -7.81
C GLU A 83 -8.60 6.23 -8.44
N LEU A 84 -7.27 6.11 -8.33
CA LEU A 84 -6.52 4.96 -8.79
C LEU A 84 -6.60 3.76 -7.84
N VAL A 85 -7.12 3.92 -6.63
CA VAL A 85 -7.38 2.81 -5.72
C VAL A 85 -8.54 1.98 -6.30
N ARG A 86 -8.44 0.66 -6.19
CA ARG A 86 -9.52 -0.21 -6.68
C ARG A 86 -10.87 0.16 -6.04
N ARG A 87 -11.94 0.15 -6.83
CA ARG A 87 -13.26 0.66 -6.45
C ARG A 87 -13.94 -0.09 -5.30
N ASP A 88 -13.60 -1.35 -5.09
CA ASP A 88 -14.18 -2.20 -4.04
C ASP A 88 -13.33 -2.27 -2.76
N ALA A 89 -12.30 -1.43 -2.63
CA ALA A 89 -11.56 -1.28 -1.39
C ALA A 89 -12.37 -0.45 -0.37
N ASP A 90 -12.25 -0.83 0.91
CA ASP A 90 -12.78 -0.03 2.02
C ASP A 90 -11.92 1.24 2.18
N MET A 91 -12.47 2.43 1.93
CA MET A 91 -11.75 3.70 1.99
C MET A 91 -11.89 4.34 3.37
N ILE A 92 -10.78 4.64 4.04
CA ILE A 92 -10.75 5.25 5.38
C ILE A 92 -9.90 6.52 5.34
N PHE A 93 -10.56 7.67 5.51
CA PHE A 93 -9.89 8.94 5.64
C PHE A 93 -9.33 9.12 7.06
N ALA A 94 -8.03 9.33 7.18
CA ALA A 94 -7.31 9.51 8.46
C ALA A 94 -6.73 10.93 8.64
N GLY A 95 -7.06 11.86 7.74
CA GLY A 95 -6.60 13.23 7.78
C GLY A 95 -7.36 14.12 8.77
N LYS A 96 -6.90 15.35 8.94
CA LYS A 96 -7.58 16.40 9.73
C LYS A 96 -8.74 16.97 8.91
N LYS A 97 -9.98 16.86 9.40
CA LYS A 97 -11.10 17.70 8.94
C LYS A 97 -11.33 18.83 9.97
N ARG A 98 -11.71 20.03 9.48
CA ARG A 98 -11.89 21.24 10.30
C ARG A 98 -12.82 21.06 11.50
N ASP A 99 -13.78 20.13 11.44
CA ASP A 99 -14.85 19.98 12.44
C ASP A 99 -15.00 18.55 12.99
N GLN A 100 -14.04 17.63 12.79
CA GLN A 100 -14.12 16.26 13.30
C GLN A 100 -12.84 15.83 13.99
N HIS A 101 -12.97 15.00 15.03
CA HIS A 101 -11.85 14.45 15.79
C HIS A 101 -10.80 13.86 14.86
N THR A 102 -9.63 14.51 14.83
CA THR A 102 -8.44 14.05 14.11
C THR A 102 -8.03 12.68 14.63
N PHE A 103 -7.79 11.74 13.74
CA PHE A 103 -7.12 10.51 14.14
C PHE A 103 -5.73 10.85 14.70
N SER A 104 -5.49 10.47 15.96
CA SER A 104 -4.13 10.50 16.50
C SER A 104 -3.27 9.47 15.76
N GLN A 105 -1.94 9.63 15.79
CA GLN A 105 -1.06 8.62 15.17
C GLN A 105 -1.29 7.23 15.76
N GLU A 106 -1.54 7.14 17.05
CA GLU A 106 -1.90 5.89 17.73
C GLU A 106 -3.13 5.22 17.13
N LYS A 107 -4.20 6.01 16.89
CA LYS A 107 -5.41 5.47 16.24
C LYS A 107 -5.15 4.98 14.82
N ILE A 108 -4.27 5.64 14.07
CA ILE A 108 -3.88 5.19 12.72
C ILE A 108 -3.14 3.86 12.85
N ASN A 109 -2.17 3.76 13.76
CA ASN A 109 -1.42 2.54 14.03
C ASN A 109 -2.36 1.39 14.42
N ASP A 110 -3.32 1.64 15.31
CA ASP A 110 -4.34 0.67 15.72
C ASP A 110 -5.20 0.18 14.56
N LEU A 111 -5.58 1.08 13.64
CA LEU A 111 -6.34 0.71 12.45
C LEU A 111 -5.54 -0.20 11.52
N LEU A 112 -4.27 0.11 11.27
CA LEU A 112 -3.37 -0.72 10.47
C LEU A 112 -3.28 -2.13 11.05
N VAL A 113 -2.99 -2.22 12.36
CA VAL A 113 -2.91 -3.49 13.10
C VAL A 113 -4.23 -4.26 13.08
N LYS A 114 -5.34 -3.57 13.34
CA LYS A 114 -6.70 -4.15 13.39
C LYS A 114 -7.08 -4.82 12.07
N TYR A 115 -6.88 -4.13 10.96
CA TYR A 115 -7.26 -4.68 9.65
C TYR A 115 -6.29 -5.78 9.19
N ALA A 116 -4.99 -5.63 9.46
CA ALA A 116 -4.02 -6.67 9.16
C ALA A 116 -4.29 -7.97 9.94
N LYS A 117 -4.59 -7.90 11.24
CA LYS A 117 -5.01 -9.06 12.05
C LYS A 117 -6.27 -9.75 11.53
N LYS A 118 -7.14 -9.03 10.80
CA LYS A 118 -8.30 -9.61 10.11
C LYS A 118 -7.96 -10.28 8.77
N GLY A 119 -6.68 -10.40 8.43
CA GLY A 119 -6.22 -10.98 7.17
C GLY A 119 -6.43 -10.09 5.95
N LYS A 120 -6.55 -8.75 6.14
CA LYS A 120 -6.74 -7.79 5.05
C LYS A 120 -5.40 -7.30 4.52
N LYS A 121 -5.33 -7.01 3.22
CA LYS A 121 -4.26 -6.23 2.60
C LYS A 121 -4.56 -4.76 2.82
N VAL A 122 -3.81 -4.13 3.72
CA VAL A 122 -4.04 -2.74 4.14
C VAL A 122 -3.05 -1.84 3.41
N LEU A 123 -3.56 -0.90 2.66
CA LEU A 123 -2.78 0.17 2.04
C LEU A 123 -2.81 1.41 2.95
N ARG A 124 -1.68 1.87 3.42
CA ARG A 124 -1.49 3.19 4.02
C ARG A 124 -0.90 4.10 2.95
N LEU A 125 -1.74 4.95 2.37
CA LEU A 125 -1.35 5.89 1.31
C LEU A 125 -1.01 7.24 1.93
N LYS A 126 0.19 7.76 1.66
CA LYS A 126 0.78 8.95 2.28
C LYS A 126 1.24 9.92 1.21
N GLY A 127 0.94 11.21 1.35
CA GLY A 127 1.49 12.23 0.46
C GLY A 127 3.02 12.23 0.47
N GLY A 128 3.67 12.49 -0.67
CA GLY A 128 5.11 12.42 -0.82
C GLY A 128 5.69 11.03 -0.61
N ASP A 129 6.66 10.92 0.30
CA ASP A 129 7.35 9.69 0.68
C ASP A 129 7.03 9.30 2.14
N PRO A 130 6.82 8.02 2.48
CA PRO A 130 6.48 7.59 3.83
C PRO A 130 7.52 7.92 4.90
N PHE A 131 8.79 8.03 4.52
CA PHE A 131 9.91 8.26 5.45
C PHE A 131 10.41 9.71 5.48
N ILE A 132 9.97 10.56 4.56
CA ILE A 132 10.33 11.98 4.54
C ILE A 132 9.21 12.79 5.17
N PHE A 133 9.38 13.18 6.44
CA PHE A 133 8.39 13.86 7.29
C PHE A 133 7.03 13.14 7.39
N GLY A 134 6.98 11.85 6.99
CA GLY A 134 5.75 11.06 6.88
C GLY A 134 5.41 10.23 8.13
N ARG A 135 6.21 10.24 9.19
CA ARG A 135 6.05 9.41 10.41
C ARG A 135 5.93 7.90 10.12
N GLY A 136 6.44 7.45 8.96
CA GLY A 136 6.39 6.02 8.58
C GLY A 136 7.14 5.11 9.53
N GLY A 137 8.19 5.61 10.22
CA GLY A 137 8.92 4.88 11.25
C GLY A 137 8.01 4.43 12.40
N GLU A 138 7.18 5.34 12.95
CA GLU A 138 6.25 5.04 14.04
C GLU A 138 5.19 4.00 13.64
N GLU A 139 4.72 4.07 12.39
CA GLU A 139 3.78 3.09 11.84
C GLU A 139 4.43 1.70 11.75
N ILE A 140 5.70 1.62 11.30
CA ILE A 140 6.46 0.36 11.21
C ILE A 140 6.76 -0.22 12.59
N GLU A 141 7.19 0.57 13.55
CA GLU A 141 7.45 0.12 14.92
C GLU A 141 6.22 -0.56 15.51
N SER A 142 5.04 0.03 15.32
CA SER A 142 3.78 -0.56 15.73
C SER A 142 3.48 -1.88 15.01
N LEU A 143 3.73 -1.97 13.70
CA LEU A 143 3.52 -3.20 12.94
C LEU A 143 4.48 -4.32 13.37
N MET A 144 5.75 -3.99 13.61
CA MET A 144 6.78 -4.93 14.07
C MET A 144 6.43 -5.50 15.44
N SER A 145 6.01 -4.66 16.39
CA SER A 145 5.62 -5.09 17.74
C SER A 145 4.46 -6.10 17.72
N HIS A 146 3.59 -5.99 16.70
CA HIS A 146 2.46 -6.89 16.48
C HIS A 146 2.75 -8.06 15.51
N LYS A 147 4.01 -8.21 15.05
CA LYS A 147 4.44 -9.26 14.10
C LYS A 147 3.63 -9.27 12.81
N ILE A 148 3.29 -8.08 12.31
CA ILE A 148 2.55 -7.90 11.05
C ILE A 148 3.56 -7.70 9.92
N ASN A 149 3.39 -8.43 8.82
CA ASN A 149 4.19 -8.24 7.62
C ASN A 149 3.86 -6.90 6.98
N PHE A 150 4.89 -6.19 6.57
CA PHE A 150 4.72 -4.91 5.88
C PHE A 150 5.71 -4.75 4.73
N GLN A 151 5.36 -3.86 3.81
CA GLN A 151 6.23 -3.40 2.73
C GLN A 151 6.16 -1.89 2.67
N VAL A 152 7.32 -1.24 2.48
CA VAL A 152 7.40 0.20 2.21
C VAL A 152 7.68 0.41 0.74
N VAL A 153 6.94 1.33 0.13
CA VAL A 153 7.13 1.77 -1.25
C VAL A 153 7.41 3.26 -1.24
N PRO A 154 8.58 3.69 -1.72
CA PRO A 154 8.92 5.10 -1.75
C PRO A 154 8.00 5.89 -2.68
N GLY A 155 7.91 7.19 -2.46
CA GLY A 155 7.27 8.15 -3.34
C GLY A 155 8.18 9.34 -3.60
N ILE A 156 7.84 10.14 -4.61
CA ILE A 156 8.55 11.39 -4.87
C ILE A 156 8.17 12.39 -3.77
N SER A 157 9.16 12.86 -3.01
CA SER A 157 8.92 13.87 -1.97
C SER A 157 8.58 15.23 -2.60
N ALA A 158 7.87 16.08 -1.85
CA ALA A 158 7.55 17.44 -2.29
C ALA A 158 8.82 18.25 -2.65
N ALA A 159 9.91 18.04 -1.93
CA ALA A 159 11.19 18.71 -2.22
C ALA A 159 11.70 18.37 -3.63
N ASN A 160 11.68 17.10 -4.00
CA ASN A 160 12.10 16.67 -5.33
C ASN A 160 11.11 17.12 -6.41
N GLY A 161 9.81 17.00 -6.13
CA GLY A 161 8.77 17.41 -7.08
C GLY A 161 8.83 18.91 -7.39
N VAL A 162 8.81 19.76 -6.37
CA VAL A 162 8.85 21.23 -6.53
C VAL A 162 10.13 21.67 -7.25
N ALA A 163 11.28 21.13 -6.86
CA ALA A 163 12.56 21.48 -7.47
C ALA A 163 12.58 21.12 -8.98
N ALA A 164 12.08 19.93 -9.33
CA ALA A 164 12.01 19.51 -10.72
C ALA A 164 11.07 20.38 -11.56
N TYR A 165 9.87 20.69 -11.05
CA TYR A 165 8.90 21.55 -11.77
C TYR A 165 9.36 23.01 -11.85
N ALA A 166 10.14 23.51 -10.86
CA ALA A 166 10.72 24.84 -10.92
C ALA A 166 11.99 24.92 -11.79
N GLY A 167 12.51 23.80 -12.27
CA GLY A 167 13.78 23.76 -13.00
C GLY A 167 14.99 24.08 -12.13
N ILE A 168 14.90 23.85 -10.80
CA ILE A 168 15.96 24.13 -9.83
C ILE A 168 16.59 22.81 -9.38
N PRO A 169 17.83 22.50 -9.79
CA PRO A 169 18.49 21.28 -9.31
C PRO A 169 18.81 21.39 -7.82
N LEU A 170 18.48 20.34 -7.06
CA LEU A 170 18.79 20.27 -5.61
C LEU A 170 20.29 20.07 -5.34
N THR A 171 21.01 19.53 -6.30
CA THR A 171 22.45 19.32 -6.23
C THR A 171 23.12 19.85 -7.50
N HIS A 172 24.30 20.43 -7.37
CA HIS A 172 25.05 20.93 -8.51
C HIS A 172 26.55 20.79 -8.19
N ARG A 173 27.36 20.37 -9.18
CA ARG A 173 28.79 20.14 -8.97
C ARG A 173 29.50 21.34 -8.35
N ASP A 174 29.17 22.54 -8.78
CA ASP A 174 29.87 23.76 -8.40
C ASP A 174 29.19 24.55 -7.26
N TYR A 175 27.89 24.30 -6.98
CA TYR A 175 27.10 25.13 -6.07
C TYR A 175 26.46 24.38 -4.91
N ALA A 176 26.21 23.09 -5.02
CA ALA A 176 25.55 22.29 -4.00
C ALA A 176 26.06 20.84 -4.03
N GLN A 177 26.80 20.45 -3.01
CA GLN A 177 27.33 19.10 -2.82
C GLN A 177 26.64 18.43 -1.63
#